data_ccd45a509689388e56e9e12f9a39a0a2
#
_entry.id   ccd45a509689388e56e9e12f9a39a0a2
#
_cell.length_a   1.000
_cell.length_b   1.000
_cell.length_c   1.000
_cell.angle_alpha   90.00
_cell.angle_beta   90.00
_cell.angle_gamma   90.00
#
_symmetry.space_group_name_H-M   'P 1'
#
loop_
_entity.id
_entity.type
_entity.pdbx_description
1 polymer ?
#
loop_
_entity_poly.entity_id
_entity_poly.type
_entity_poly.pdbx_seq_one_letter_code
_entity_poly.pdbx_strand_id
1 'polypeptide(L)' 'MANDIEDTVKSIIVEKLGVDESDVTPDASITNDLGADSLDTVELIMEFEKEFDLTIPDEEAEEIATVGDAIDYLEGK' A
#
# COMPACT_ATOMS: atom_id res chain seq x y z
N MET A 1 -18.61 0.99 -3.38
CA MET A 1 -18.12 2.38 -3.43
C MET A 1 -16.69 2.39 -3.94
N ALA A 2 -16.40 3.30 -4.81
CA ALA A 2 -15.09 3.35 -5.46
C ALA A 2 -13.94 3.56 -4.50
N ASN A 3 -14.23 4.17 -3.34
CA ASN A 3 -13.18 4.57 -2.41
C ASN A 3 -12.84 3.55 -1.35
N ASP A 4 -13.53 2.40 -1.35
CA ASP A 4 -13.31 1.41 -0.28
C ASP A 4 -11.87 0.88 -0.32
N ILE A 5 -11.36 0.60 -1.50
CA ILE A 5 -9.99 0.08 -1.63
C ILE A 5 -9.00 1.14 -1.19
N GLU A 6 -9.21 2.36 -1.64
CA GLU A 6 -8.32 3.47 -1.27
C GLU A 6 -8.30 3.68 0.25
N ASP A 7 -9.46 3.68 0.87
CA ASP A 7 -9.54 3.88 2.32
C ASP A 7 -8.85 2.75 3.06
N THR A 8 -9.04 1.52 2.61
CA THR A 8 -8.41 0.37 3.25
C THR A 8 -6.90 0.44 3.10
N VAL A 9 -6.41 0.79 1.91
CA VAL A 9 -4.97 0.92 1.68
C VAL A 9 -4.38 1.97 2.61
N LYS A 10 -5.04 3.12 2.71
CA LYS A 10 -4.55 4.18 3.58
C LYS A 10 -4.51 3.76 5.03
N SER A 11 -5.56 3.08 5.49
CA SER A 11 -5.61 2.63 6.88
C SER A 11 -4.47 1.66 7.19
N ILE A 12 -4.21 0.74 6.28
CA ILE A 12 -3.14 -0.23 6.47
C ILE A 12 -1.80 0.47 6.55
N ILE A 13 -1.56 1.43 5.66
CA ILE A 13 -0.29 2.15 5.64
C ILE A 13 -0.11 2.95 6.93
N VAL A 14 -1.15 3.63 7.36
CA VAL A 14 -1.09 4.42 8.60
C VAL A 14 -0.74 3.52 9.77
N GLU A 15 -1.37 2.37 9.87
CA GLU A 15 -1.12 1.46 10.98
C GLU A 15 0.28 0.84 10.94
N LYS A 16 0.72 0.47 9.75
CA LYS A 16 1.99 -0.24 9.63
C LYS A 16 3.18 0.69 9.74
N LEU A 17 3.08 1.88 9.16
CA LEU A 17 4.20 2.81 9.12
C LEU A 17 4.12 3.88 10.19
N GLY A 18 2.98 4.03 10.84
CA GLY A 18 2.84 5.03 11.88
C GLY A 18 2.87 6.45 11.36
N VAL A 19 2.38 6.66 10.13
CA VAL A 19 2.35 7.99 9.54
C VAL A 19 0.94 8.56 9.61
N ASP A 20 0.82 9.87 9.40
CA ASP A 20 -0.48 10.52 9.39
C ASP A 20 -1.24 10.20 8.12
N GLU A 21 -2.54 10.11 8.25
CA GLU A 21 -3.40 9.85 7.09
C GLU A 21 -3.20 10.92 6.02
N SER A 22 -2.97 12.15 6.44
CA SER A 22 -2.78 13.25 5.50
C SER A 22 -1.49 13.11 4.68
N ASP A 23 -0.55 12.32 5.16
CA ASP A 23 0.69 12.06 4.41
C ASP A 23 0.51 10.96 3.38
N VAL A 24 -0.56 10.19 3.49
CA VAL A 24 -0.78 9.05 2.59
C VAL A 24 -1.61 9.53 1.40
N THR A 25 -0.90 10.08 0.42
CA THR A 25 -1.53 10.56 -0.81
C THR A 25 -1.16 9.63 -1.95
N PRO A 26 -1.92 9.63 -3.06
CA PRO A 26 -1.59 8.74 -4.18
C PRO A 26 -0.18 8.96 -4.73
N ASP A 27 0.33 10.18 -4.65
CA ASP A 27 1.66 10.50 -5.16
C ASP A 27 2.77 10.15 -4.18
N ALA A 28 2.44 9.86 -2.95
CA ALA A 28 3.45 9.59 -1.92
C ALA A 28 4.20 8.30 -2.23
N SER A 29 5.53 8.39 -2.20
CA SER A 29 6.36 7.21 -2.35
C SER A 29 6.41 6.48 -1.02
N ILE A 30 6.13 5.20 -1.04
CA ILE A 30 6.06 4.41 0.19
C ILE A 30 7.41 4.41 0.90
N THR A 31 8.50 4.31 0.14
CA THR A 31 9.83 4.27 0.75
C THR A 31 10.40 5.66 1.01
N ASN A 32 10.23 6.59 0.06
CA ASN A 32 10.86 7.90 0.16
C ASN A 32 10.07 8.88 0.99
N ASP A 33 8.76 8.92 0.78
CA ASP A 33 7.92 9.91 1.47
C ASP A 33 7.40 9.40 2.80
N LEU A 34 7.10 8.11 2.88
CA LEU A 34 6.54 7.52 4.09
C LEU A 34 7.59 6.80 4.92
N GLY A 35 8.80 6.65 4.40
CA GLY A 35 9.91 6.13 5.16
C GLY A 35 9.92 4.63 5.39
N ALA A 36 9.22 3.88 4.57
CA ALA A 36 9.20 2.42 4.70
C ALA A 36 10.51 1.84 4.16
N ASP A 37 11.12 0.95 4.93
CA ASP A 37 12.28 0.21 4.42
C ASP A 37 11.77 -1.07 3.74
N SER A 38 12.71 -1.91 3.30
CA SER A 38 12.30 -3.10 2.55
C SER A 38 11.49 -4.07 3.40
N LEU A 39 11.77 -4.15 4.68
CA LEU A 39 11.01 -5.01 5.58
C LEU A 39 9.60 -4.47 5.76
N ASP A 40 9.48 -3.17 5.95
CA ASP A 40 8.18 -2.53 6.07
C ASP A 40 7.34 -2.74 4.82
N THR A 41 7.99 -2.63 3.66
CA THR A 41 7.29 -2.82 2.39
C THR A 41 6.75 -4.24 2.26
N VAL A 42 7.56 -5.23 2.65
CA VAL A 42 7.12 -6.62 2.61
C VAL A 42 5.91 -6.82 3.52
N GLU A 43 5.95 -6.24 4.71
CA GLU A 43 4.84 -6.38 5.65
C GLU A 43 3.58 -5.71 5.12
N LEU A 44 3.72 -4.57 4.45
CA LEU A 44 2.58 -3.90 3.83
C LEU A 44 1.94 -4.80 2.78
N ILE A 45 2.76 -5.38 1.93
CA ILE A 45 2.27 -6.26 0.87
C ILE A 45 1.53 -7.45 1.47
N MET A 46 2.10 -8.04 2.51
CA MET A 46 1.44 -9.17 3.17
C MET A 46 0.10 -8.78 3.77
N GLU A 47 0.03 -7.57 4.31
CA GLU A 47 -1.21 -7.10 4.89
C GLU A 47 -2.26 -6.85 3.81
N PHE A 48 -1.83 -6.32 2.66
CA PHE A 48 -2.75 -6.15 1.54
C PHE A 48 -3.29 -7.50 1.07
N GLU A 49 -2.42 -8.50 0.99
CA GLU A 49 -2.83 -9.83 0.58
C GLU A 49 -3.89 -10.40 1.51
N LYS A 50 -3.68 -10.19 2.79
CA LYS A 50 -4.58 -10.70 3.81
C LYS A 50 -5.92 -9.96 3.76
N GLU A 51 -5.87 -8.65 3.63
CA GLU A 51 -7.05 -7.81 3.69
C GLU A 51 -7.92 -7.98 2.45
N PHE A 52 -7.30 -8.14 1.29
CA PHE A 52 -8.01 -8.24 0.02
C PHE A 52 -8.12 -9.68 -0.49
N ASP A 53 -7.61 -10.63 0.30
CA ASP A 53 -7.71 -12.07 -0.01
C ASP A 53 -7.20 -12.38 -1.41
N LEU A 54 -5.95 -11.95 -1.66
CA LEU A 54 -5.31 -12.21 -2.93
C LEU A 54 -3.82 -12.43 -2.72
N THR A 55 -3.13 -12.83 -3.77
CA THR A 55 -1.69 -13.03 -3.73
C THR A 55 -1.02 -12.02 -4.64
N ILE A 56 -0.01 -11.34 -4.14
CA ILE A 56 0.77 -10.40 -4.91
C ILE A 56 2.16 -11.00 -5.14
N PRO A 57 2.47 -11.41 -6.38
CA PRO A 57 3.80 -11.97 -6.67
C PRO A 57 4.89 -10.93 -6.40
N ASP A 58 6.08 -11.40 -6.06
CA ASP A 58 7.19 -10.52 -5.75
C ASP A 58 7.47 -9.55 -6.89
N GLU A 59 7.37 -10.03 -8.12
CA GLU A 59 7.63 -9.18 -9.29
C GLU A 59 6.69 -7.98 -9.33
N GLU A 60 5.42 -8.22 -9.03
CA GLU A 60 4.44 -7.15 -9.06
C GLU A 60 4.57 -6.27 -7.83
N ALA A 61 4.92 -6.86 -6.71
CA ALA A 61 5.14 -6.08 -5.50
C ALA A 61 6.25 -5.06 -5.68
N GLU A 62 7.29 -5.41 -6.44
CA GLU A 62 8.39 -4.51 -6.70
C GLU A 62 7.98 -3.31 -7.53
N GLU A 63 6.90 -3.43 -8.29
CA GLU A 63 6.42 -2.33 -9.11
C GLU A 63 5.56 -1.35 -8.32
N ILE A 64 5.16 -1.74 -7.13
CA ILE A 64 4.35 -0.87 -6.28
C ILE A 64 5.29 0.08 -5.55
N ALA A 65 5.46 1.28 -6.08
CA ALA A 65 6.37 2.26 -5.52
C ALA A 65 5.63 3.35 -4.75
N THR A 66 4.44 3.72 -5.20
CA THR A 66 3.66 4.77 -4.55
C THR A 66 2.36 4.19 -4.02
N VAL A 67 1.69 5.01 -3.19
CA VAL A 67 0.37 4.63 -2.68
C VAL A 67 -0.60 4.42 -3.84
N GLY A 68 -0.53 5.30 -4.85
CA GLY A 68 -1.39 5.18 -6.02
C GLY A 68 -1.15 3.88 -6.78
N ASP A 69 0.11 3.47 -6.88
CA ASP A 69 0.43 2.20 -7.54
C ASP A 69 -0.25 1.03 -6.83
N ALA A 70 -0.23 1.05 -5.51
CA ALA A 70 -0.87 -0.01 -4.73
C ALA A 70 -2.38 -0.01 -4.95
N ILE A 71 -2.98 1.17 -4.94
CA ILE A 71 -4.41 1.31 -5.14
C ILE A 71 -4.81 0.80 -6.53
N ASP A 72 -4.06 1.23 -7.55
CA ASP A 72 -4.34 0.80 -8.92
C ASP A 72 -4.24 -0.70 -9.07
N TYR A 73 -3.21 -1.28 -8.47
CA TYR A 73 -3.02 -2.73 -8.57
C TYR A 73 -4.20 -3.47 -7.94
N LEU A 74 -4.61 -3.02 -6.76
CA LEU A 74 -5.67 -3.71 -6.04
C LEU A 74 -7.04 -3.49 -6.70
N GLU A 75 -7.25 -2.33 -7.30
CA GLU A 75 -8.50 -2.07 -8.00
C GLU A 75 -8.61 -2.90 -9.27
N GLY A 76 -7.49 -3.27 -9.85
CA GLY A 76 -7.48 -4.09 -11.04
C GLY A 76 -7.69 -5.57 -10.76
N LYS A 77 -7.76 -5.94 -9.51
CA LYS A 77 -8.00 -7.32 -9.12
C LYS A 77 -9.43 -7.47 -8.63
#